data_754c20d1b25dfb4207e59c93e65c7a52
#
_entry.id   754c20d1b25dfb4207e59c93e65c7a52
#
_cell.length_a   1.000
_cell.length_b   1.000
_cell.length_c   1.000
_cell.angle_alpha   90.00
_cell.angle_beta   90.00
_cell.angle_gamma   90.00
#
_symmetry.space_group_name_H-M   'P 1'
#
loop_
_entity.id
_entity.type
_entity.pdbx_description
1 polymer ?
#
loop_
_entity_poly.entity_id
_entity_poly.type
_entity_poly.pdbx_seq_one_letter_code
_entity_poly.pdbx_strand_id
1 'polypeptide(L)'
;MKLEERVAVVTGAGGSIGRGIALRLAEEGAQVMVNDKDLKTALETVHLISARAGKAIAHGADVTKTEEVQEMIQRVVKECGKVDILVNNAGAIRDSLLIKMSDEDWDFVVDLDLKGSFICARAVAPHMIERGYGKMVNISSMSYKGNVGQSNYVSAKAGVVGLTHALGLELARYGINVNCIAPGFIDTQITHALDERIKERLIKNIPLRKMGEVIDIANAVLFLVSDESGYITRQIIHVSGGMEGF
;
A
#
# COMPACT_ATOMS: atom_id res chain seq x y z
N MET A 1 -17.23 15.26 0.60
CA MET A 1 -16.01 14.42 0.73
C MET A 1 -16.30 13.06 0.13
N LYS A 2 -15.33 12.45 -0.57
CA LYS A 2 -15.55 11.18 -1.30
C LYS A 2 -15.63 9.95 -0.40
N LEU A 3 -15.10 10.02 0.82
CA LEU A 3 -14.97 8.91 1.76
C LEU A 3 -15.65 9.19 3.10
N GLU A 4 -16.65 10.05 3.12
CA GLU A 4 -17.40 10.32 4.32
C GLU A 4 -17.99 9.03 4.90
N GLU A 5 -17.85 8.86 6.21
CA GLU A 5 -18.25 7.64 6.95
C GLU A 5 -17.49 6.35 6.56
N ARG A 6 -16.50 6.38 5.67
CA ARG A 6 -15.68 5.20 5.35
C ARG A 6 -14.59 4.99 6.40
N VAL A 7 -14.28 3.72 6.65
CA VAL A 7 -13.20 3.29 7.56
C VAL A 7 -12.10 2.61 6.74
N ALA A 8 -10.90 3.17 6.81
CA ALA A 8 -9.74 2.70 6.06
C ALA A 8 -8.65 2.16 6.97
N VAL A 9 -8.02 1.06 6.58
CA VAL A 9 -6.78 0.55 7.17
C VAL A 9 -5.65 0.77 6.15
N VAL A 10 -4.58 1.44 6.56
CA VAL A 10 -3.39 1.67 5.73
C VAL A 10 -2.18 1.10 6.44
N THR A 11 -1.52 0.10 5.83
CA THR A 11 -0.33 -0.54 6.39
C THR A 11 0.96 0.16 5.98
N GLY A 12 1.98 0.17 6.85
CA GLY A 12 3.22 0.92 6.61
C GLY A 12 2.98 2.42 6.50
N ALA A 13 1.98 2.94 7.22
CA ALA A 13 1.52 4.32 7.12
C ALA A 13 2.32 5.31 8.00
N GLY A 14 3.36 4.85 8.68
CA GLY A 14 4.42 5.69 9.26
C GLY A 14 5.43 6.17 8.22
N GLY A 15 5.55 5.49 7.08
CA GLY A 15 6.46 5.81 5.98
C GLY A 15 5.88 6.77 4.93
N SER A 16 6.73 7.28 4.03
CA SER A 16 6.42 8.38 3.10
C SER A 16 5.15 8.15 2.27
N ILE A 17 5.06 7.05 1.52
CA ILE A 17 3.91 6.76 0.64
C ILE A 17 2.68 6.45 1.49
N GLY A 18 2.79 5.54 2.46
CA GLY A 18 1.68 5.16 3.33
C GLY A 18 1.13 6.34 4.15
N ARG A 19 2.01 7.20 4.66
CA ARG A 19 1.63 8.45 5.34
C ARG A 19 0.85 9.38 4.41
N GLY A 20 1.33 9.59 3.19
CA GLY A 20 0.64 10.42 2.21
C GLY A 20 -0.73 9.87 1.83
N ILE A 21 -0.85 8.55 1.68
CA ILE A 21 -2.13 7.89 1.44
C ILE A 21 -3.07 8.11 2.64
N ALA A 22 -2.61 7.85 3.86
CA ALA A 22 -3.43 8.01 5.07
C ALA A 22 -3.95 9.45 5.23
N LEU A 23 -3.08 10.45 5.02
CA LEU A 23 -3.46 11.87 5.03
C LEU A 23 -4.53 12.17 3.98
N ARG A 24 -4.32 11.72 2.75
CA ARG A 24 -5.24 12.01 1.63
C ARG A 24 -6.62 11.38 1.83
N LEU A 25 -6.68 10.14 2.35
CA LEU A 25 -7.95 9.49 2.66
C LEU A 25 -8.68 10.20 3.80
N ALA A 26 -7.95 10.63 4.84
CA ALA A 26 -8.54 11.39 5.95
C ALA A 26 -9.07 12.77 5.51
N GLU A 27 -8.38 13.47 4.61
CA GLU A 27 -8.84 14.74 4.00
C GLU A 27 -10.17 14.58 3.25
N GLU A 28 -10.46 13.38 2.73
CA GLU A 28 -11.72 13.05 2.05
C GLU A 28 -12.78 12.44 2.99
N GLY A 29 -12.56 12.51 4.30
CA GLY A 29 -13.54 12.16 5.32
C GLY A 29 -13.45 10.73 5.85
N ALA A 30 -12.48 9.92 5.42
CA ALA A 30 -12.29 8.60 5.99
C ALA A 30 -11.79 8.67 7.43
N GLN A 31 -12.25 7.75 8.28
CA GLN A 31 -11.57 7.42 9.53
C GLN A 31 -10.47 6.40 9.24
N VAL A 32 -9.22 6.76 9.55
CA VAL A 32 -8.06 5.97 9.14
C VAL A 32 -7.42 5.25 10.31
N MET A 33 -7.34 3.91 10.23
CA MET A 33 -6.40 3.13 11.03
C MET A 33 -5.02 3.24 10.37
N VAL A 34 -4.11 3.91 11.03
CA VAL A 34 -2.71 4.08 10.64
C VAL A 34 -1.91 2.95 11.28
N ASN A 35 -1.51 1.96 10.49
CA ASN A 35 -0.66 0.87 10.97
C ASN A 35 0.79 1.08 10.53
N ASP A 36 1.69 0.84 11.45
CA ASP A 36 3.11 0.64 11.19
C ASP A 36 3.67 -0.32 12.24
N LYS A 37 4.78 -1.03 11.93
CA LYS A 37 5.46 -1.85 12.93
C LYS A 37 6.01 -1.00 14.07
N ASP A 38 6.50 0.21 13.75
CA ASP A 38 6.87 1.22 14.73
C ASP A 38 5.66 2.10 15.07
N LEU A 39 5.07 1.86 16.23
CA LEU A 39 3.93 2.64 16.73
C LEU A 39 4.23 4.14 16.79
N LYS A 40 5.48 4.55 17.04
CA LYS A 40 5.85 5.97 17.09
C LYS A 40 5.62 6.66 15.74
N THR A 41 6.05 6.06 14.65
CA THR A 41 5.85 6.61 13.30
C THR A 41 4.37 6.63 12.89
N ALA A 42 3.59 5.63 13.34
CA ALA A 42 2.14 5.62 13.16
C ALA A 42 1.48 6.78 13.94
N LEU A 43 1.88 7.04 15.18
CA LEU A 43 1.39 8.16 15.99
C LEU A 43 1.72 9.52 15.37
N GLU A 44 2.90 9.69 14.80
CA GLU A 44 3.26 10.90 14.05
C GLU A 44 2.27 11.17 12.92
N THR A 45 1.92 10.15 12.15
CA THR A 45 0.94 10.27 11.06
C THR A 45 -0.45 10.62 11.58
N VAL A 46 -0.89 9.98 12.68
CA VAL A 46 -2.18 10.33 13.35
C VAL A 46 -2.18 11.78 13.80
N HIS A 47 -1.07 12.26 14.37
CA HIS A 47 -0.95 13.67 14.78
C HIS A 47 -1.11 14.63 13.59
N LEU A 48 -0.49 14.32 12.45
CA LEU A 48 -0.63 15.12 11.22
C LEU A 48 -2.06 15.11 10.67
N ILE A 49 -2.77 13.98 10.75
CA ILE A 49 -4.18 13.88 10.36
C ILE A 49 -5.05 14.73 11.30
N SER A 50 -4.86 14.60 12.61
CA SER A 50 -5.62 15.35 13.62
C SER A 50 -5.41 16.86 13.52
N ALA A 51 -4.20 17.31 13.20
CA ALA A 51 -3.89 18.73 12.98
C ALA A 51 -4.67 19.33 11.79
N ARG A 52 -5.21 18.48 10.90
CA ARG A 52 -6.06 18.86 9.76
C ARG A 52 -7.54 18.54 9.99
N ALA A 53 -7.95 18.35 11.25
CA ALA A 53 -9.30 17.96 11.65
C ALA A 53 -9.78 16.60 11.08
N GLY A 54 -8.90 15.76 10.59
CA GLY A 54 -9.19 14.38 10.19
C GLY A 54 -9.29 13.44 11.38
N LYS A 55 -9.86 12.24 11.15
CA LYS A 55 -10.02 11.19 12.16
C LYS A 55 -9.06 10.03 11.88
N ALA A 56 -8.23 9.68 12.86
CA ALA A 56 -7.34 8.55 12.75
C ALA A 56 -7.01 7.93 14.10
N ILE A 57 -6.66 6.64 14.09
CA ILE A 57 -6.15 5.89 15.23
C ILE A 57 -4.86 5.17 14.83
N ALA A 58 -3.87 5.12 15.72
CA ALA A 58 -2.62 4.42 15.46
C ALA A 58 -2.65 3.00 16.02
N HIS A 59 -2.04 2.06 15.31
CA HIS A 59 -1.80 0.70 15.80
C HIS A 59 -0.41 0.21 15.37
N GLY A 60 0.38 -0.24 16.35
CA GLY A 60 1.66 -0.91 16.12
C GLY A 60 1.41 -2.38 15.87
N ALA A 61 1.67 -2.86 14.64
CA ALA A 61 1.56 -4.27 14.31
C ALA A 61 2.51 -4.63 13.16
N ASP A 62 3.18 -5.77 13.30
CA ASP A 62 3.95 -6.41 12.24
C ASP A 62 3.00 -7.19 11.34
N VAL A 63 2.80 -6.73 10.10
CA VAL A 63 1.87 -7.36 9.14
C VAL A 63 2.26 -8.79 8.75
N THR A 64 3.49 -9.22 9.07
CA THR A 64 3.93 -10.61 8.88
C THR A 64 3.40 -11.57 9.95
N LYS A 65 2.82 -11.03 11.05
CA LYS A 65 2.30 -11.77 12.20
C LYS A 65 0.77 -11.79 12.16
N THR A 66 0.22 -12.99 11.93
CA THR A 66 -1.24 -13.17 11.79
C THR A 66 -2.00 -12.66 13.01
N GLU A 67 -1.51 -12.95 14.21
CA GLU A 67 -2.15 -12.59 15.47
C GLU A 67 -2.21 -11.07 15.65
N GLU A 68 -1.10 -10.36 15.39
CA GLU A 68 -1.03 -8.90 15.50
C GLU A 68 -1.98 -8.21 14.49
N VAL A 69 -2.07 -8.75 13.27
CA VAL A 69 -3.02 -8.25 12.25
C VAL A 69 -4.46 -8.50 12.69
N GLN A 70 -4.77 -9.67 13.25
CA GLN A 70 -6.11 -9.96 13.75
C GLN A 70 -6.51 -9.02 14.88
N GLU A 71 -5.63 -8.78 15.85
CA GLU A 71 -5.85 -7.81 16.93
C GLU A 71 -6.09 -6.40 16.38
N MET A 72 -5.30 -5.96 15.40
CA MET A 72 -5.48 -4.68 14.72
C MET A 72 -6.88 -4.58 14.10
N ILE A 73 -7.31 -5.56 13.33
CA ILE A 73 -8.61 -5.54 12.65
C ILE A 73 -9.76 -5.61 13.64
N GLN A 74 -9.66 -6.45 14.68
CA GLN A 74 -10.66 -6.50 15.77
C GLN A 74 -10.79 -5.12 16.46
N ARG A 75 -9.68 -4.43 16.69
CA ARG A 75 -9.70 -3.08 17.24
C ARG A 75 -10.41 -2.09 16.32
N VAL A 76 -10.13 -2.12 15.00
CA VAL A 76 -10.84 -1.27 14.03
C VAL A 76 -12.35 -1.52 14.07
N VAL A 77 -12.77 -2.79 14.03
CA VAL A 77 -14.19 -3.14 14.08
C VAL A 77 -14.83 -2.71 15.39
N LYS A 78 -14.15 -2.87 16.51
CA LYS A 78 -14.63 -2.44 17.83
C LYS A 78 -14.78 -0.92 17.95
N GLU A 79 -13.79 -0.15 17.47
CA GLU A 79 -13.79 1.32 17.65
C GLU A 79 -14.54 2.06 16.52
N CYS A 80 -14.57 1.52 15.30
CA CYS A 80 -15.15 2.17 14.13
C CYS A 80 -16.37 1.43 13.56
N GLY A 81 -16.72 0.27 14.08
CA GLY A 81 -17.90 -0.52 13.69
C GLY A 81 -17.75 -1.32 12.39
N LYS A 82 -16.70 -1.05 11.58
CA LYS A 82 -16.52 -1.65 10.24
C LYS A 82 -15.11 -1.47 9.69
N VAL A 83 -14.83 -2.17 8.57
CA VAL A 83 -13.69 -1.90 7.68
C VAL A 83 -14.23 -1.82 6.25
N ASP A 84 -14.09 -0.68 5.60
CA ASP A 84 -14.54 -0.46 4.21
C ASP A 84 -13.37 -0.52 3.21
N ILE A 85 -12.17 -0.11 3.65
CA ILE A 85 -11.00 0.08 2.79
C ILE A 85 -9.77 -0.57 3.42
N LEU A 86 -9.00 -1.32 2.62
CA LEU A 86 -7.67 -1.80 2.97
C LEU A 86 -6.66 -1.30 1.93
N VAL A 87 -5.60 -0.65 2.39
CA VAL A 87 -4.43 -0.33 1.56
C VAL A 87 -3.22 -1.11 2.08
N ASN A 88 -2.81 -2.14 1.36
CA ASN A 88 -1.60 -2.90 1.61
C ASN A 88 -0.41 -2.14 1.02
N ASN A 89 0.25 -1.33 1.86
CA ASN A 89 1.38 -0.51 1.47
C ASN A 89 2.67 -0.91 2.21
N ALA A 90 2.60 -1.61 3.33
CA ALA A 90 3.80 -2.07 4.03
C ALA A 90 4.74 -2.83 3.09
N GLY A 91 6.02 -2.51 3.13
CA GLY A 91 7.04 -3.13 2.29
C GLY A 91 8.42 -2.56 2.57
N ALA A 92 9.44 -3.31 2.18
CA ALA A 92 10.84 -2.94 2.32
C ALA A 92 11.70 -3.48 1.19
N ILE A 93 12.89 -2.90 1.04
CA ILE A 93 13.88 -3.29 0.04
C ILE A 93 15.11 -3.83 0.76
N ARG A 94 15.62 -4.97 0.30
CA ARG A 94 16.92 -5.52 0.65
C ARG A 94 17.63 -6.00 -0.62
N ASP A 95 18.32 -5.05 -1.27
CA ASP A 95 18.92 -5.27 -2.56
C ASP A 95 20.24 -6.04 -2.44
N SER A 96 20.38 -7.09 -3.25
CA SER A 96 21.62 -7.85 -3.40
C SER A 96 21.62 -8.58 -4.75
N LEU A 97 22.80 -8.70 -5.38
CA LEU A 97 22.92 -9.54 -6.56
C LEU A 97 22.60 -11.00 -6.21
N LEU A 98 22.00 -11.74 -7.14
CA LEU A 98 21.53 -13.11 -6.94
C LEU A 98 22.55 -14.02 -6.22
N ILE A 99 23.81 -13.97 -6.64
CA ILE A 99 24.87 -14.81 -6.04
C ILE A 99 25.29 -14.39 -4.62
N LYS A 100 24.81 -13.26 -4.11
CA LYS A 100 25.11 -12.73 -2.77
C LYS A 100 23.86 -12.57 -1.92
N MET A 101 22.68 -12.77 -2.50
CA MET A 101 21.43 -12.65 -1.75
C MET A 101 21.33 -13.79 -0.73
N SER A 102 21.11 -13.45 0.51
CA SER A 102 20.88 -14.44 1.58
C SER A 102 19.41 -14.90 1.58
N ASP A 103 19.17 -16.11 2.09
CA ASP A 103 17.82 -16.62 2.30
C ASP A 103 17.04 -15.70 3.28
N GLU A 104 17.75 -15.15 4.29
CA GLU A 104 17.14 -14.22 5.25
C GLU A 104 16.65 -12.92 4.57
N ASP A 105 17.41 -12.33 3.65
CA ASP A 105 16.99 -11.14 2.92
C ASP A 105 15.87 -11.44 1.93
N TRP A 106 15.89 -12.63 1.34
CA TRP A 106 14.81 -13.12 0.51
C TRP A 106 13.52 -13.29 1.31
N ASP A 107 13.56 -14.07 2.38
CA ASP A 107 12.39 -14.36 3.22
C ASP A 107 11.82 -13.10 3.84
N PHE A 108 12.68 -12.19 4.34
CA PHE A 108 12.25 -10.94 4.93
C PHE A 108 11.39 -10.10 3.96
N VAL A 109 11.84 -9.94 2.70
CA VAL A 109 11.13 -9.13 1.72
C VAL A 109 9.86 -9.82 1.24
N VAL A 110 9.91 -11.13 0.97
CA VAL A 110 8.75 -11.90 0.52
C VAL A 110 7.68 -11.99 1.62
N ASP A 111 8.08 -12.22 2.87
CA ASP A 111 7.17 -12.27 4.00
C ASP A 111 6.51 -10.90 4.25
N LEU A 112 7.26 -9.81 4.19
CA LEU A 112 6.71 -8.48 4.44
C LEU A 112 5.79 -8.02 3.29
N ASP A 113 6.31 -8.00 2.07
CA ASP A 113 5.66 -7.36 0.94
C ASP A 113 4.50 -8.18 0.37
N LEU A 114 4.66 -9.51 0.28
CA LEU A 114 3.64 -10.38 -0.30
C LEU A 114 2.77 -11.06 0.74
N LYS A 115 3.38 -11.81 1.67
CA LYS A 115 2.62 -12.56 2.67
C LYS A 115 1.89 -11.63 3.64
N GLY A 116 2.51 -10.50 4.04
CA GLY A 116 1.86 -9.45 4.85
C GLY A 116 0.60 -8.92 4.18
N SER A 117 0.66 -8.63 2.86
CA SER A 117 -0.51 -8.20 2.07
C SER A 117 -1.62 -9.26 2.08
N PHE A 118 -1.26 -10.54 1.95
CA PHE A 118 -2.22 -11.66 2.04
C PHE A 118 -2.84 -11.76 3.44
N ILE A 119 -2.05 -11.67 4.51
CA ILE A 119 -2.53 -11.77 5.90
C ILE A 119 -3.55 -10.65 6.18
N CYS A 120 -3.23 -9.40 5.80
CA CYS A 120 -4.13 -8.28 5.98
C CYS A 120 -5.43 -8.43 5.17
N ALA A 121 -5.33 -8.82 3.90
CA ALA A 121 -6.50 -9.07 3.06
C ALA A 121 -7.40 -10.16 3.64
N ARG A 122 -6.82 -11.28 4.09
CA ARG A 122 -7.54 -12.38 4.73
C ARG A 122 -8.24 -11.95 6.02
N ALA A 123 -7.63 -11.07 6.80
CA ALA A 123 -8.20 -10.59 8.06
C ALA A 123 -9.41 -9.65 7.85
N VAL A 124 -9.40 -8.79 6.82
CA VAL A 124 -10.51 -7.87 6.57
C VAL A 124 -11.64 -8.47 5.73
N ALA A 125 -11.34 -9.48 4.88
CA ALA A 125 -12.30 -10.04 3.94
C ALA A 125 -13.62 -10.51 4.58
N PRO A 126 -13.65 -11.23 5.72
CA PRO A 126 -14.91 -11.64 6.35
C PRO A 126 -15.83 -10.46 6.68
N HIS A 127 -15.28 -9.37 7.20
CA HIS A 127 -16.03 -8.16 7.56
C HIS A 127 -16.58 -7.44 6.32
N MET A 128 -15.81 -7.38 5.23
CA MET A 128 -16.25 -6.81 3.96
C MET A 128 -17.33 -7.67 3.29
N ILE A 129 -17.18 -9.01 3.33
CA ILE A 129 -18.14 -9.98 2.78
C ILE A 129 -19.50 -9.84 3.49
N GLU A 130 -19.50 -9.81 4.83
CA GLU A 130 -20.72 -9.65 5.64
C GLU A 130 -21.50 -8.37 5.27
N ARG A 131 -20.76 -7.31 4.92
CA ARG A 131 -21.34 -6.00 4.58
C ARG A 131 -21.70 -5.86 3.10
N GLY A 132 -21.25 -6.77 2.23
CA GLY A 132 -21.42 -6.66 0.78
C GLY A 132 -20.70 -5.45 0.16
N TYR A 133 -19.62 -4.96 0.80
CA TYR A 133 -18.86 -3.79 0.36
C TYR A 133 -17.40 -3.89 0.81
N GLY A 134 -16.47 -3.55 -0.08
CA GLY A 134 -15.06 -3.44 0.25
C GLY A 134 -14.23 -2.90 -0.91
N LYS A 135 -13.16 -2.17 -0.57
CA LYS A 135 -12.15 -1.67 -1.50
C LYS A 135 -10.77 -2.06 -0.99
N MET A 136 -10.04 -2.85 -1.77
CA MET A 136 -8.66 -3.22 -1.46
C MET A 136 -7.73 -2.65 -2.52
N VAL A 137 -6.67 -1.98 -2.10
CA VAL A 137 -5.59 -1.53 -2.99
C VAL A 137 -4.27 -2.08 -2.48
N ASN A 138 -3.59 -2.83 -3.32
CA ASN A 138 -2.26 -3.35 -3.06
C ASN A 138 -1.22 -2.44 -3.72
N ILE A 139 -0.16 -2.09 -3.00
CA ILE A 139 0.94 -1.30 -3.56
C ILE A 139 2.06 -2.24 -4.02
N SER A 140 2.17 -2.38 -5.34
CA SER A 140 3.27 -3.05 -6.01
C SER A 140 4.42 -2.06 -6.28
N SER A 141 5.13 -2.19 -7.38
CA SER A 141 6.20 -1.30 -7.86
C SER A 141 6.41 -1.57 -9.35
N MET A 142 6.86 -0.59 -10.11
CA MET A 142 7.33 -0.85 -11.49
C MET A 142 8.47 -1.86 -11.55
N SER A 143 9.20 -2.05 -10.43
CA SER A 143 10.21 -3.13 -10.30
C SER A 143 9.64 -4.54 -10.51
N TYR A 144 8.31 -4.75 -10.40
CA TYR A 144 7.73 -6.09 -10.65
C TYR A 144 8.01 -6.63 -12.05
N LYS A 145 8.39 -5.78 -13.00
CA LYS A 145 8.81 -6.15 -14.36
C LYS A 145 10.27 -6.58 -14.46
N GLY A 146 11.05 -6.36 -13.42
CA GLY A 146 12.47 -6.67 -13.32
C GLY A 146 13.31 -5.47 -12.88
N ASN A 147 14.27 -5.71 -11.99
CA ASN A 147 15.29 -4.75 -11.61
C ASN A 147 16.52 -5.51 -11.10
N VAL A 148 17.72 -5.03 -11.48
CA VAL A 148 18.98 -5.67 -11.09
C VAL A 148 19.19 -5.59 -9.59
N GLY A 149 19.53 -6.71 -8.95
CA GLY A 149 19.78 -6.77 -7.52
C GLY A 149 18.51 -6.89 -6.65
N GLN A 150 17.33 -7.02 -7.25
CA GLN A 150 16.05 -7.05 -6.55
C GLN A 150 15.27 -8.34 -6.78
N SER A 151 15.93 -9.48 -6.91
CA SER A 151 15.23 -10.75 -7.18
C SER A 151 14.15 -11.07 -6.15
N ASN A 152 14.39 -10.80 -4.85
CA ASN A 152 13.40 -10.90 -3.77
C ASN A 152 12.23 -9.89 -3.94
N TYR A 153 12.56 -8.62 -4.10
CA TYR A 153 11.58 -7.54 -4.20
C TYR A 153 10.74 -7.64 -5.49
N VAL A 154 11.37 -7.90 -6.63
CA VAL A 154 10.70 -8.15 -7.92
C VAL A 154 9.72 -9.31 -7.78
N SER A 155 10.14 -10.43 -7.19
CA SER A 155 9.29 -11.61 -7.00
C SER A 155 8.12 -11.31 -6.08
N ALA A 156 8.36 -10.61 -4.95
CA ALA A 156 7.30 -10.21 -4.03
C ALA A 156 6.29 -9.26 -4.70
N LYS A 157 6.76 -8.22 -5.41
CA LYS A 157 5.87 -7.23 -6.07
C LYS A 157 5.15 -7.82 -7.29
N ALA A 158 5.73 -8.77 -8.00
CA ALA A 158 5.04 -9.56 -9.01
C ALA A 158 4.00 -10.50 -8.37
N GLY A 159 4.32 -11.09 -7.22
CA GLY A 159 3.37 -11.87 -6.43
C GLY A 159 2.17 -11.06 -5.96
N VAL A 160 2.36 -9.79 -5.57
CA VAL A 160 1.28 -8.85 -5.20
C VAL A 160 0.34 -8.59 -6.39
N VAL A 161 0.87 -8.51 -7.63
CA VAL A 161 0.04 -8.43 -8.85
C VAL A 161 -0.80 -9.69 -9.01
N GLY A 162 -0.20 -10.89 -8.85
CA GLY A 162 -0.91 -12.16 -8.89
C GLY A 162 -1.98 -12.27 -7.81
N LEU A 163 -1.66 -11.86 -6.57
CA LEU A 163 -2.59 -11.81 -5.44
C LEU A 163 -3.79 -10.89 -5.73
N THR A 164 -3.54 -9.73 -6.34
CA THR A 164 -4.60 -8.80 -6.76
C THR A 164 -5.57 -9.45 -7.73
N HIS A 165 -5.05 -10.17 -8.73
CA HIS A 165 -5.90 -10.88 -9.71
C HIS A 165 -6.73 -11.98 -9.07
N ALA A 166 -6.15 -12.77 -8.16
CA ALA A 166 -6.82 -13.84 -7.46
C ALA A 166 -7.95 -13.30 -6.56
N LEU A 167 -7.62 -12.37 -5.66
CA LEU A 167 -8.57 -11.79 -4.72
C LEU A 167 -9.68 -11.01 -5.44
N GLY A 168 -9.36 -10.26 -6.50
CA GLY A 168 -10.35 -9.52 -7.27
C GLY A 168 -11.34 -10.43 -8.00
N LEU A 169 -10.93 -11.65 -8.39
CA LEU A 169 -11.84 -12.64 -8.95
C LEU A 169 -12.71 -13.30 -7.87
N GLU A 170 -12.09 -13.67 -6.75
CA GLU A 170 -12.75 -14.41 -5.67
C GLU A 170 -13.79 -13.55 -4.93
N LEU A 171 -13.46 -12.27 -4.69
CA LEU A 171 -14.24 -11.38 -3.84
C LEU A 171 -15.26 -10.52 -4.59
N ALA A 172 -15.18 -10.44 -5.93
CA ALA A 172 -16.07 -9.59 -6.73
C ALA A 172 -17.57 -9.89 -6.51
N ARG A 173 -17.94 -11.16 -6.36
CA ARG A 173 -19.33 -11.57 -6.10
C ARG A 173 -19.91 -11.03 -4.80
N TYR A 174 -19.07 -10.54 -3.89
CA TYR A 174 -19.46 -9.93 -2.63
C TYR A 174 -19.42 -8.40 -2.65
N GLY A 175 -19.32 -7.78 -3.84
CA GLY A 175 -19.25 -6.33 -3.98
C GLY A 175 -17.90 -5.73 -3.56
N ILE A 176 -16.83 -6.53 -3.55
CA ILE A 176 -15.49 -6.09 -3.14
C ILE A 176 -14.61 -5.90 -4.40
N ASN A 177 -14.05 -4.70 -4.55
CA ASN A 177 -13.08 -4.40 -5.58
C ASN A 177 -11.65 -4.58 -5.02
N VAL A 178 -10.78 -5.24 -5.79
CA VAL A 178 -9.37 -5.40 -5.45
C VAL A 178 -8.52 -4.95 -6.62
N ASN A 179 -7.73 -3.91 -6.43
CA ASN A 179 -6.87 -3.33 -7.47
C ASN A 179 -5.44 -3.16 -6.95
N CYS A 180 -4.53 -2.89 -7.85
CA CYS A 180 -3.12 -2.67 -7.54
C CYS A 180 -2.65 -1.35 -8.14
N ILE A 181 -1.78 -0.65 -7.42
CA ILE A 181 -1.00 0.46 -7.94
C ILE A 181 0.46 0.01 -8.01
N ALA A 182 1.11 0.28 -9.13
CA ALA A 182 2.55 0.09 -9.32
C ALA A 182 3.23 1.45 -9.47
N PRO A 183 3.78 2.02 -8.37
CA PRO A 183 4.53 3.27 -8.43
C PRO A 183 5.80 3.12 -9.27
N GLY A 184 6.14 4.18 -9.99
CA GLY A 184 7.45 4.35 -10.62
C GLY A 184 8.49 4.94 -9.66
N PHE A 185 9.28 5.89 -10.16
CA PHE A 185 10.28 6.60 -9.37
C PHE A 185 9.64 7.78 -8.63
N ILE A 186 9.36 7.59 -7.33
CA ILE A 186 8.62 8.55 -6.48
C ILE A 186 9.57 9.24 -5.53
N ASP A 187 9.37 10.54 -5.34
CA ASP A 187 10.14 11.37 -4.41
C ASP A 187 9.79 11.01 -2.96
N THR A 188 10.73 10.35 -2.29
CA THR A 188 10.61 9.82 -0.93
C THR A 188 11.95 9.89 -0.22
N GLN A 189 11.98 9.68 1.10
CA GLN A 189 13.24 9.64 1.86
C GLN A 189 14.23 8.59 1.30
N ILE A 190 13.75 7.47 0.77
CA ILE A 190 14.60 6.43 0.17
C ILE A 190 15.29 6.96 -1.08
N THR A 191 14.56 7.66 -1.95
CA THR A 191 15.11 8.21 -3.19
C THR A 191 16.00 9.43 -2.94
N HIS A 192 15.81 10.15 -1.84
CA HIS A 192 16.71 11.25 -1.44
C HIS A 192 18.13 10.76 -1.13
N ALA A 193 18.29 9.54 -0.66
CA ALA A 193 19.59 8.95 -0.35
C ALA A 193 20.39 8.50 -1.59
N LEU A 194 19.80 8.52 -2.78
CA LEU A 194 20.48 8.12 -4.03
C LEU A 194 21.43 9.22 -4.50
N ASP A 195 22.54 8.80 -5.14
CA ASP A 195 23.47 9.69 -5.83
C ASP A 195 22.75 10.49 -6.94
N GLU A 196 23.07 11.77 -7.06
CA GLU A 196 22.40 12.68 -8.01
C GLU A 196 22.57 12.20 -9.48
N ARG A 197 23.69 11.60 -9.84
CA ARG A 197 23.90 11.06 -11.19
C ARG A 197 22.97 9.89 -11.48
N ILE A 198 22.68 9.07 -10.45
CA ILE A 198 21.71 7.97 -10.57
C ILE A 198 20.30 8.54 -10.74
N LYS A 199 19.92 9.53 -9.93
CA LYS A 199 18.61 10.22 -10.04
C LYS A 199 18.43 10.81 -11.44
N GLU A 200 19.40 11.59 -11.93
CA GLU A 200 19.36 12.17 -13.27
C GLU A 200 19.16 11.14 -14.37
N ARG A 201 19.89 10.00 -14.27
CA ARG A 201 19.75 8.91 -15.22
C ARG A 201 18.36 8.29 -15.18
N LEU A 202 17.81 8.05 -13.98
CA LEU A 202 16.46 7.50 -13.81
C LEU A 202 15.41 8.47 -14.36
N ILE A 203 15.52 9.77 -14.04
CA ILE A 203 14.60 10.80 -14.53
C ILE A 203 14.62 10.89 -16.07
N LYS A 204 15.79 10.75 -16.71
CA LYS A 204 15.91 10.71 -18.17
C LYS A 204 15.14 9.55 -18.82
N ASN A 205 14.92 8.46 -18.08
CA ASN A 205 14.17 7.30 -18.57
C ASN A 205 12.66 7.43 -18.35
N ILE A 206 12.22 8.43 -17.57
CA ILE A 206 10.79 8.70 -17.36
C ILE A 206 10.30 9.59 -18.52
N PRO A 207 9.27 9.18 -19.28
CA PRO A 207 8.69 10.01 -20.35
C PRO A 207 8.28 11.40 -19.89
N LEU A 208 7.68 11.55 -18.70
CA LEU A 208 7.32 12.86 -18.13
C LEU A 208 8.52 13.66 -17.59
N ARG A 209 9.76 13.12 -17.65
CA ARG A 209 11.00 13.82 -17.28
C ARG A 209 11.03 14.39 -15.87
N LYS A 210 10.29 13.84 -14.97
CA LYS A 210 10.28 14.19 -13.54
C LYS A 210 9.98 12.97 -12.68
N MET A 211 10.37 13.02 -11.42
CA MET A 211 9.88 12.08 -10.41
C MET A 211 8.39 12.31 -10.16
N GLY A 212 7.68 11.26 -9.79
CA GLY A 212 6.34 11.39 -9.21
C GLY A 212 6.44 11.85 -7.75
N GLU A 213 5.37 12.42 -7.25
CA GLU A 213 5.24 12.81 -5.85
C GLU A 213 4.38 11.79 -5.10
N VAL A 214 4.51 11.75 -3.78
CA VAL A 214 3.68 10.91 -2.91
C VAL A 214 2.19 11.17 -3.13
N ILE A 215 1.82 12.41 -3.42
CA ILE A 215 0.43 12.79 -3.68
C ILE A 215 -0.12 12.16 -4.97
N ASP A 216 0.71 11.88 -5.97
CA ASP A 216 0.27 11.22 -7.20
C ASP A 216 -0.23 9.78 -6.89
N ILE A 217 0.50 9.07 -6.02
CA ILE A 217 0.08 7.75 -5.54
C ILE A 217 -1.18 7.84 -4.68
N ALA A 218 -1.22 8.78 -3.75
CA ALA A 218 -2.34 8.96 -2.84
C ALA A 218 -3.65 9.30 -3.59
N ASN A 219 -3.60 10.12 -4.64
CA ASN A 219 -4.75 10.42 -5.49
C ASN A 219 -5.22 9.21 -6.30
N ALA A 220 -4.31 8.39 -6.81
CA ALA A 220 -4.66 7.16 -7.50
C ALA A 220 -5.33 6.14 -6.54
N VAL A 221 -4.81 6.02 -5.30
CA VAL A 221 -5.46 5.21 -4.25
C VAL A 221 -6.85 5.76 -3.95
N LEU A 222 -6.99 7.07 -3.71
CA LEU A 222 -8.28 7.71 -3.44
C LEU A 222 -9.32 7.38 -4.51
N PHE A 223 -8.95 7.49 -5.80
CA PHE A 223 -9.85 7.13 -6.90
C PHE A 223 -10.28 5.67 -6.80
N LEU A 224 -9.34 4.74 -6.60
CA LEU A 224 -9.62 3.30 -6.56
C LEU A 224 -10.43 2.86 -5.33
N VAL A 225 -10.39 3.60 -4.23
CA VAL A 225 -11.15 3.28 -3.01
C VAL A 225 -12.47 4.05 -2.92
N SER A 226 -12.71 5.00 -3.81
CA SER A 226 -13.98 5.72 -3.91
C SER A 226 -15.04 4.92 -4.68
N ASP A 227 -16.31 5.35 -4.59
CA ASP A 227 -17.40 4.74 -5.34
C ASP A 227 -17.32 5.03 -6.85
N GLU A 228 -16.53 6.03 -7.28
CA GLU A 228 -16.27 6.34 -8.69
C GLU A 228 -15.59 5.20 -9.46
N SER A 229 -14.87 4.32 -8.75
CA SER A 229 -14.22 3.13 -9.31
C SER A 229 -15.03 1.84 -9.13
N GLY A 230 -16.34 1.94 -8.89
CA GLY A 230 -17.20 0.79 -8.56
C GLY A 230 -17.14 -0.37 -9.55
N TYR A 231 -16.88 -0.11 -10.83
CA TYR A 231 -16.78 -1.14 -11.89
C TYR A 231 -15.32 -1.49 -12.25
N ILE A 232 -14.35 -1.08 -11.41
CA ILE A 232 -12.91 -1.35 -11.61
C ILE A 232 -12.44 -2.37 -10.56
N THR A 233 -12.06 -3.56 -11.01
CA THR A 233 -11.44 -4.61 -10.17
C THR A 233 -10.39 -5.38 -10.95
N ARG A 234 -9.40 -5.97 -10.27
CA ARG A 234 -8.28 -6.73 -10.86
C ARG A 234 -7.35 -5.90 -11.75
N GLN A 235 -7.39 -4.57 -11.64
CA GLN A 235 -6.55 -3.73 -12.48
C GLN A 235 -5.22 -3.39 -11.81
N ILE A 236 -4.20 -3.27 -12.64
CA ILE A 236 -2.86 -2.83 -12.22
C ILE A 236 -2.63 -1.46 -12.86
N ILE A 237 -2.67 -0.41 -12.03
CA ILE A 237 -2.49 0.96 -12.49
C ILE A 237 -1.05 1.39 -12.26
N HIS A 238 -0.35 1.71 -13.34
CA HIS A 238 1.01 2.25 -13.28
C HIS A 238 0.95 3.76 -13.04
N VAL A 239 1.48 4.20 -11.89
CA VAL A 239 1.66 5.62 -11.58
C VAL A 239 3.16 5.90 -11.66
N SER A 240 3.66 6.04 -12.89
CA SER A 240 5.08 5.95 -13.21
C SER A 240 5.61 7.05 -14.15
N GLY A 241 4.76 8.02 -14.53
CA GLY A 241 5.15 9.02 -15.52
C GLY A 241 5.44 8.44 -16.91
N GLY A 242 4.90 7.23 -17.21
CA GLY A 242 5.14 6.51 -18.46
C GLY A 242 6.38 5.60 -18.44
N MET A 243 7.06 5.47 -17.29
CA MET A 243 8.18 4.53 -17.12
C MET A 243 7.69 3.09 -17.26
N GLU A 244 8.38 2.27 -18.05
CA GLU A 244 7.98 0.87 -18.31
C GLU A 244 8.76 -0.17 -17.47
N GLY A 245 9.83 0.23 -16.79
CA GLY A 245 10.70 -0.59 -15.93
C GLY A 245 11.92 0.20 -15.50
N PHE A 246 12.83 -0.41 -14.72
CA PHE A 246 14.08 0.18 -14.25
C PHE A 246 15.28 -0.27 -15.07
#